data_a4a389f869833b4ef4bd5fd1c763cc9d
#
_entry.id   a4a389f869833b4ef4bd5fd1c763cc9d
#
_cell.length_a   1.000
_cell.length_b   1.000
_cell.length_c   1.000
_cell.angle_alpha   90.00
_cell.angle_beta   90.00
_cell.angle_gamma   90.00
#
_symmetry.space_group_name_H-M   'P 1'
#
loop_
_entity.id
_entity.type
_entity.pdbx_description
1 polymer ?
#
loop_
_entity_poly.entity_id
_entity_poly.type
_entity_poly.pdbx_seq_one_letter_code
_entity_poly.pdbx_strand_id
1 'polypeptide(L)'
;MKSVLFIAPTTYQLPLDNNMKKKFEYLSQVCNLNVVAFANEKKEINFENTSLYFFKKTKSRFYNYFKILIVSLFSITKIIRNNNIEIVCFQDPVSSFLSMLIVKSRHKNVKIIVETHGDFIETLGLEKNLLFPGVYKYIFMKLSRYTINNADIIRAVSSSTEAQVREINKEKSIVRFPAWVDFDDFKDIQINRSAQEKFQILFIGSVTDRKKPHLIVEAMNLLNKDNIEFLIVGPTPNLKYLDSLKSLISSYALDDNVKFFGSVDRKRVKSFYSEVNLMILPSVSEGLARVIFESQATACPVLVTDAPGMGDIVIEGQTGYIFESNSIESLASKIKEVQENYEEAAHIGSNAKDFILSNYSAENFKFSFKKIFDTV
;
A
#
# COMPACT_ATOMS: atom_id res chain seq x y z
N MET A 1 11.35 -20.62 18.13
CA MET A 1 10.55 -19.65 17.34
C MET A 1 9.13 -20.18 17.25
N LYS A 2 8.10 -19.33 17.35
CA LYS A 2 6.70 -19.72 17.18
C LYS A 2 6.42 -20.13 15.74
N SER A 3 5.56 -21.13 15.55
CA SER A 3 5.08 -21.55 14.22
C SER A 3 3.88 -20.72 13.81
N VAL A 4 4.00 -19.96 12.73
CA VAL A 4 3.01 -18.98 12.28
C VAL A 4 2.52 -19.30 10.88
N LEU A 5 1.19 -19.26 10.68
CA LEU A 5 0.56 -19.43 9.38
C LEU A 5 -0.08 -18.12 8.91
N PHE A 6 0.40 -17.58 7.81
CA PHE A 6 -0.25 -16.47 7.11
C PHE A 6 -1.25 -17.00 6.08
N ILE A 7 -2.46 -16.48 6.12
CA ILE A 7 -3.51 -16.77 5.14
C ILE A 7 -3.81 -15.49 4.38
N ALA A 8 -3.33 -15.43 3.12
CA ALA A 8 -3.43 -14.29 2.27
C ALA A 8 -4.41 -14.53 1.11
N PRO A 9 -5.45 -13.70 0.91
CA PRO A 9 -6.29 -13.74 -0.29
C PRO A 9 -5.54 -13.23 -1.53
N THR A 10 -4.35 -12.71 -1.34
CA THR A 10 -3.47 -12.15 -2.37
C THR A 10 -3.05 -13.21 -3.38
N THR A 11 -2.90 -12.78 -4.63
CA THR A 11 -2.35 -13.62 -5.71
C THR A 11 -0.89 -13.23 -5.94
N TYR A 12 0.00 -14.18 -5.79
CA TYR A 12 1.42 -14.03 -6.13
C TYR A 12 1.70 -14.49 -7.55
N GLN A 13 2.64 -13.83 -8.21
CA GLN A 13 3.22 -14.34 -9.46
C GLN A 13 4.40 -15.25 -9.13
N LEU A 14 4.50 -16.38 -9.83
CA LEU A 14 5.63 -17.29 -9.70
C LEU A 14 6.48 -17.24 -10.99
N PRO A 15 7.80 -17.17 -10.87
CA PRO A 15 8.60 -17.14 -9.63
C PRO A 15 8.37 -15.85 -8.84
N LEU A 16 8.53 -15.92 -7.50
CA LEU A 16 8.42 -14.76 -6.63
C LEU A 16 9.44 -13.68 -7.01
N ASP A 17 9.01 -12.42 -7.00
CA ASP A 17 9.90 -11.28 -7.15
C ASP A 17 10.83 -11.12 -5.93
N ASN A 18 11.89 -10.31 -6.08
CA ASN A 18 12.89 -10.12 -5.04
C ASN A 18 12.30 -9.47 -3.77
N ASN A 19 11.33 -8.57 -3.91
CA ASN A 19 10.67 -7.92 -2.79
C ASN A 19 9.92 -8.94 -1.91
N MET A 20 9.16 -9.84 -2.56
CA MET A 20 8.45 -10.89 -1.82
C MET A 20 9.38 -11.94 -1.21
N LYS A 21 10.47 -12.29 -1.90
CA LYS A 21 11.51 -13.17 -1.33
C LYS A 21 12.11 -12.56 -0.06
N LYS A 22 12.58 -11.31 -0.11
CA LYS A 22 13.11 -10.58 1.06
C LYS A 22 12.10 -10.55 2.21
N LYS A 23 10.82 -10.25 1.92
CA LYS A 23 9.76 -10.25 2.94
C LYS A 23 9.67 -11.59 3.68
N PHE A 24 9.67 -12.69 2.94
CA PHE A 24 9.57 -14.02 3.55
C PHE A 24 10.85 -14.41 4.27
N GLU A 25 12.01 -14.07 3.74
CA GLU A 25 13.31 -14.26 4.41
C GLU A 25 13.36 -13.52 5.76
N TYR A 26 12.92 -12.26 5.82
CA TYR A 26 12.90 -11.51 7.08
C TYR A 26 11.88 -12.09 8.08
N LEU A 27 10.71 -12.52 7.63
CA LEU A 27 9.74 -13.18 8.51
C LEU A 27 10.25 -14.52 9.04
N SER A 28 10.97 -15.30 8.24
CA SER A 28 11.54 -16.60 8.66
C SER A 28 12.64 -16.47 9.72
N GLN A 29 13.23 -15.29 9.87
CA GLN A 29 14.19 -15.00 10.95
C GLN A 29 13.52 -14.81 12.32
N VAL A 30 12.19 -14.57 12.36
CA VAL A 30 11.45 -14.30 13.61
C VAL A 30 10.36 -15.34 13.91
N CYS A 31 10.02 -16.22 12.97
CA CYS A 31 9.07 -17.32 13.17
C CYS A 31 9.33 -18.48 12.20
N ASN A 32 8.79 -19.67 12.51
CA ASN A 32 8.67 -20.75 11.53
C ASN A 32 7.50 -20.38 10.60
N LEU A 33 7.83 -19.87 9.43
CA LEU A 33 6.87 -19.22 8.52
C LEU A 33 6.13 -20.24 7.66
N ASN A 34 4.82 -20.18 7.69
CA ASN A 34 3.95 -20.88 6.76
C ASN A 34 3.04 -19.88 6.06
N VAL A 35 2.86 -19.98 4.75
CA VAL A 35 2.02 -19.06 3.99
C VAL A 35 1.08 -19.86 3.08
N VAL A 36 -0.22 -19.57 3.17
CA VAL A 36 -1.24 -20.05 2.24
C VAL A 36 -1.73 -18.88 1.42
N ALA A 37 -1.59 -18.98 0.10
CA ALA A 37 -1.99 -17.92 -0.83
C ALA A 37 -2.40 -18.48 -2.19
N PHE A 38 -2.82 -17.59 -3.11
CA PHE A 38 -3.07 -17.94 -4.51
C PHE A 38 -1.86 -17.61 -5.39
N ALA A 39 -1.74 -18.36 -6.50
CA ALA A 39 -0.79 -18.05 -7.58
C ALA A 39 -1.38 -18.44 -8.95
N ASN A 40 -0.63 -18.15 -10.02
CA ASN A 40 -0.93 -18.59 -11.37
C ASN A 40 -0.94 -20.13 -11.53
N GLU A 41 -0.21 -20.83 -10.66
CA GLU A 41 -0.16 -22.30 -10.61
C GLU A 41 -0.26 -22.82 -9.17
N LYS A 42 -0.57 -24.11 -9.00
CA LYS A 42 -0.47 -24.78 -7.69
C LYS A 42 0.98 -25.18 -7.48
N LYS A 43 1.59 -24.71 -6.38
CA LYS A 43 3.00 -25.01 -6.06
C LYS A 43 3.24 -24.98 -4.56
N GLU A 44 4.12 -25.81 -4.09
CA GLU A 44 4.67 -25.77 -2.75
C GLU A 44 6.17 -25.44 -2.86
N ILE A 45 6.63 -24.50 -2.04
CA ILE A 45 8.02 -24.06 -2.02
C ILE A 45 8.48 -24.09 -0.57
N ASN A 46 9.54 -24.83 -0.29
CA ASN A 46 10.12 -24.96 1.04
C ASN A 46 11.57 -24.48 1.00
N PHE A 47 11.94 -23.61 1.93
CA PHE A 47 13.32 -23.17 2.14
C PHE A 47 13.52 -22.77 3.61
N GLU A 48 14.63 -23.20 4.22
CA GLU A 48 14.90 -22.95 5.65
C GLU A 48 13.68 -23.14 6.57
N ASN A 49 13.27 -22.08 7.28
CA ASN A 49 12.11 -22.06 8.19
C ASN A 49 10.82 -21.61 7.50
N THR A 50 10.73 -21.75 6.17
CA THR A 50 9.59 -21.24 5.37
C THR A 50 8.95 -22.32 4.53
N SER A 51 7.62 -22.43 4.61
CA SER A 51 6.79 -23.29 3.76
C SER A 51 5.70 -22.46 3.09
N LEU A 52 5.73 -22.36 1.77
CA LEU A 52 4.77 -21.59 0.97
C LEU A 52 3.86 -22.54 0.21
N TYR A 53 2.55 -22.44 0.45
CA TYR A 53 1.51 -23.26 -0.17
C TYR A 53 0.67 -22.42 -1.12
N PHE A 54 0.94 -22.50 -2.42
CA PHE A 54 0.22 -21.77 -3.43
C PHE A 54 -0.89 -22.59 -4.07
N PHE A 55 -2.10 -22.03 -4.11
CA PHE A 55 -3.26 -22.60 -4.77
C PHE A 55 -3.53 -21.85 -6.07
N LYS A 56 -3.82 -22.59 -7.14
CA LYS A 56 -4.09 -21.99 -8.44
C LYS A 56 -5.33 -21.09 -8.37
N LYS A 57 -5.16 -19.81 -8.75
CA LYS A 57 -6.26 -18.85 -8.88
C LYS A 57 -7.15 -19.21 -10.07
N THR A 58 -8.44 -18.97 -9.94
CA THR A 58 -9.40 -19.06 -11.05
C THR A 58 -9.74 -17.67 -11.59
N LYS A 59 -10.30 -17.61 -12.81
CA LYS A 59 -10.74 -16.34 -13.41
C LYS A 59 -11.90 -15.69 -12.64
N SER A 60 -12.76 -16.48 -12.00
CA SER A 60 -13.91 -16.00 -11.25
C SER A 60 -13.53 -15.66 -9.80
N ARG A 61 -13.75 -14.40 -9.39
CA ARG A 61 -13.54 -13.96 -8.01
C ARG A 61 -14.47 -14.71 -7.04
N PHE A 62 -15.72 -14.91 -7.39
CA PHE A 62 -16.70 -15.66 -6.57
C PHE A 62 -16.25 -17.09 -6.32
N TYR A 63 -15.77 -17.77 -7.37
CA TYR A 63 -15.25 -19.12 -7.24
C TYR A 63 -13.98 -19.19 -6.37
N ASN A 64 -13.15 -18.16 -6.37
CA ASN A 64 -11.98 -18.09 -5.50
C ASN A 64 -12.36 -17.96 -4.02
N TYR A 65 -13.42 -17.22 -3.66
CA TYR A 65 -13.95 -17.20 -2.29
C TYR A 65 -14.46 -18.59 -1.85
N PHE A 66 -15.18 -19.29 -2.71
CA PHE A 66 -15.61 -20.66 -2.43
C PHE A 66 -14.44 -21.64 -2.31
N LYS A 67 -13.44 -21.47 -3.15
CA LYS A 67 -12.20 -22.25 -3.11
C LYS A 67 -11.41 -22.03 -1.81
N ILE A 68 -11.35 -20.79 -1.30
CA ILE A 68 -10.77 -20.50 0.02
C ILE A 68 -11.47 -21.31 1.12
N LEU A 69 -12.78 -21.42 1.07
CA LEU A 69 -13.53 -22.22 2.04
C LEU A 69 -13.10 -23.70 2.00
N ILE A 70 -13.02 -24.31 0.81
CA ILE A 70 -12.56 -25.69 0.63
C ILE A 70 -11.12 -25.87 1.10
N VAL A 71 -10.23 -24.95 0.70
CA VAL A 71 -8.83 -24.93 1.13
C VAL A 71 -8.73 -24.84 2.65
N SER A 72 -9.57 -24.01 3.28
CA SER A 72 -9.60 -23.85 4.74
C SER A 72 -10.08 -25.12 5.45
N LEU A 73 -11.08 -25.80 4.91
CA LEU A 73 -11.63 -27.02 5.50
C LEU A 73 -10.62 -28.18 5.54
N PHE A 74 -9.82 -28.35 4.49
CA PHE A 74 -8.95 -29.49 4.32
C PHE A 74 -7.47 -29.15 4.45
N SER A 75 -6.97 -28.20 3.65
CA SER A 75 -5.54 -27.92 3.57
C SER A 75 -5.06 -27.10 4.77
N ILE A 76 -5.75 -26.04 5.14
CA ILE A 76 -5.34 -25.18 6.28
C ILE A 76 -5.39 -25.99 7.58
N THR A 77 -6.46 -26.76 7.80
CA THR A 77 -6.57 -27.64 8.97
C THR A 77 -5.43 -28.66 9.04
N LYS A 78 -5.05 -29.25 7.90
CA LYS A 78 -3.91 -30.18 7.82
C LYS A 78 -2.58 -29.48 8.08
N ILE A 79 -2.35 -28.28 7.52
CA ILE A 79 -1.14 -27.49 7.74
C ILE A 79 -1.01 -27.13 9.22
N ILE A 80 -2.09 -26.68 9.86
CA ILE A 80 -2.08 -26.31 11.28
C ILE A 80 -1.62 -27.49 12.14
N ARG A 81 -2.13 -28.70 11.88
CA ARG A 81 -1.76 -29.89 12.65
C ARG A 81 -0.34 -30.35 12.36
N ASN A 82 0.03 -30.48 11.08
CA ASN A 82 1.31 -31.06 10.67
C ASN A 82 2.50 -30.17 11.06
N ASN A 83 2.32 -28.84 11.05
CA ASN A 83 3.39 -27.88 11.32
C ASN A 83 3.28 -27.26 12.73
N ASN A 84 2.42 -27.83 13.59
CA ASN A 84 2.22 -27.35 14.96
C ASN A 84 2.03 -25.84 15.04
N ILE A 85 1.12 -25.30 14.20
CA ILE A 85 0.89 -23.87 14.11
C ILE A 85 0.30 -23.34 15.43
N GLU A 86 0.94 -22.35 16.01
CA GLU A 86 0.54 -21.66 17.24
C GLU A 86 -0.25 -20.38 16.95
N ILE A 87 0.07 -19.70 15.84
CA ILE A 87 -0.53 -18.41 15.45
C ILE A 87 -1.00 -18.46 14.01
N VAL A 88 -2.23 -18.01 13.75
CA VAL A 88 -2.75 -17.77 12.40
C VAL A 88 -2.93 -16.28 12.16
N CYS A 89 -2.24 -15.75 11.14
CA CYS A 89 -2.33 -14.37 10.69
C CYS A 89 -3.21 -14.28 9.43
N PHE A 90 -4.36 -13.66 9.54
CA PHE A 90 -5.26 -13.37 8.42
C PHE A 90 -4.98 -11.98 7.86
N GLN A 91 -4.76 -11.86 6.55
CA GLN A 91 -4.34 -10.60 5.92
C GLN A 91 -5.49 -9.68 5.44
N ASP A 92 -6.72 -9.95 5.82
CA ASP A 92 -7.87 -9.08 5.50
C ASP A 92 -9.08 -9.46 6.35
N PRO A 93 -9.80 -8.51 6.98
CA PRO A 93 -10.93 -8.84 7.86
C PRO A 93 -12.14 -9.45 7.13
N VAL A 94 -12.42 -9.02 5.90
CA VAL A 94 -13.61 -9.46 5.16
C VAL A 94 -13.41 -10.86 4.60
N SER A 95 -12.32 -11.05 3.86
CA SER A 95 -12.03 -12.33 3.17
C SER A 95 -11.71 -13.47 4.14
N SER A 96 -11.27 -13.14 5.35
CA SER A 96 -10.85 -14.12 6.36
C SER A 96 -12.00 -14.75 7.14
N PHE A 97 -13.20 -14.20 7.06
CA PHE A 97 -14.35 -14.62 7.87
C PHE A 97 -14.56 -16.14 7.87
N LEU A 98 -14.69 -16.74 6.69
CA LEU A 98 -14.96 -18.20 6.59
C LEU A 98 -13.78 -19.04 7.08
N SER A 99 -12.56 -18.65 6.75
CA SER A 99 -11.36 -19.36 7.21
C SER A 99 -11.22 -19.27 8.73
N MET A 100 -11.50 -18.10 9.32
CA MET A 100 -11.48 -17.91 10.77
C MET A 100 -12.53 -18.76 11.49
N LEU A 101 -13.76 -18.84 10.97
CA LEU A 101 -14.79 -19.73 11.53
C LEU A 101 -14.29 -21.18 11.64
N ILE A 102 -13.65 -21.68 10.58
CA ILE A 102 -13.13 -23.04 10.52
C ILE A 102 -11.96 -23.22 11.50
N VAL A 103 -11.02 -22.28 11.53
CA VAL A 103 -9.86 -22.33 12.42
C VAL A 103 -10.34 -22.33 13.88
N LYS A 104 -11.21 -21.40 14.28
CA LYS A 104 -11.73 -21.34 15.67
C LYS A 104 -12.52 -22.56 16.07
N SER A 105 -13.29 -23.15 15.17
CA SER A 105 -14.10 -24.34 15.49
C SER A 105 -13.25 -25.60 15.70
N ARG A 106 -12.12 -25.74 14.97
CA ARG A 106 -11.30 -26.95 14.94
C ARG A 106 -10.00 -26.86 15.72
N HIS A 107 -9.51 -25.64 15.99
CA HIS A 107 -8.19 -25.36 16.58
C HIS A 107 -8.31 -24.26 17.65
N LYS A 108 -8.98 -24.59 18.77
CA LYS A 108 -9.30 -23.61 19.84
C LYS A 108 -8.09 -22.97 20.52
N ASN A 109 -6.95 -23.65 20.51
CA ASN A 109 -5.71 -23.18 21.15
C ASN A 109 -4.84 -22.30 20.23
N VAL A 110 -5.18 -22.18 18.94
CA VAL A 110 -4.44 -21.35 18.01
C VAL A 110 -4.82 -19.89 18.21
N LYS A 111 -3.83 -19.04 18.35
CA LYS A 111 -4.00 -17.58 18.45
C LYS A 111 -4.25 -16.95 17.09
N ILE A 112 -5.06 -15.91 17.05
CA ILE A 112 -5.49 -15.28 15.81
C ILE A 112 -5.07 -13.82 15.77
N ILE A 113 -4.27 -13.49 14.76
CA ILE A 113 -3.94 -12.10 14.38
C ILE A 113 -4.72 -11.79 13.11
N VAL A 114 -5.33 -10.62 13.02
CA VAL A 114 -5.93 -10.11 11.78
C VAL A 114 -5.20 -8.84 11.37
N GLU A 115 -4.70 -8.80 10.14
CA GLU A 115 -4.07 -7.63 9.56
C GLU A 115 -5.12 -6.81 8.79
N THR A 116 -5.05 -5.48 8.89
CA THR A 116 -5.88 -4.57 8.11
C THR A 116 -5.02 -3.82 7.11
N HIS A 117 -5.35 -3.95 5.83
CA HIS A 117 -4.63 -3.32 4.71
C HIS A 117 -5.56 -2.41 3.93
N GLY A 118 -5.32 -1.09 4.01
CA GLY A 118 -6.17 -0.10 3.34
C GLY A 118 -7.58 0.00 3.92
N ASP A 119 -8.42 0.76 3.26
CA ASP A 119 -9.84 0.82 3.61
C ASP A 119 -10.53 -0.48 3.20
N PHE A 120 -10.73 -1.37 4.17
CA PHE A 120 -11.31 -2.69 3.93
C PHE A 120 -12.84 -2.68 3.79
N ILE A 121 -13.48 -1.53 3.98
CA ILE A 121 -14.93 -1.36 3.84
C ILE A 121 -15.26 -0.65 2.51
N GLU A 122 -14.59 0.47 2.20
CA GLU A 122 -14.91 1.31 1.06
C GLU A 122 -14.21 0.89 -0.23
N THR A 123 -12.96 0.41 -0.15
CA THR A 123 -12.19 0.00 -1.35
C THR A 123 -12.90 -1.09 -2.16
N LEU A 124 -13.63 -2.00 -1.51
CA LEU A 124 -14.41 -3.03 -2.19
C LEU A 124 -15.66 -2.47 -2.89
N GLY A 125 -16.17 -1.32 -2.45
CA GLY A 125 -17.31 -0.61 -3.08
C GLY A 125 -16.89 0.25 -4.26
N LEU A 126 -15.75 0.91 -4.17
CA LEU A 126 -15.26 1.85 -5.21
C LEU A 126 -14.70 1.14 -6.45
N GLU A 127 -14.19 -0.08 -6.32
CA GLU A 127 -13.61 -0.84 -7.44
C GLU A 127 -14.64 -1.51 -8.36
N LYS A 128 -15.95 -1.47 -8.04
CA LYS A 128 -16.99 -2.17 -8.80
C LYS A 128 -18.25 -1.31 -8.95
N ASN A 129 -18.79 -1.30 -10.16
CA ASN A 129 -20.19 -0.94 -10.42
C ASN A 129 -21.10 -2.01 -9.82
N LEU A 130 -21.29 -1.99 -8.50
CA LEU A 130 -22.16 -2.93 -7.79
C LEU A 130 -23.61 -2.48 -7.93
N LEU A 131 -24.50 -3.42 -8.27
CA LEU A 131 -25.94 -3.15 -8.42
C LEU A 131 -26.59 -2.62 -7.13
N PHE A 132 -26.06 -3.01 -5.94
CA PHE A 132 -26.57 -2.57 -4.63
C PHE A 132 -25.42 -2.29 -3.66
N PRO A 133 -24.69 -1.18 -3.79
CA PRO A 133 -23.46 -0.91 -2.99
C PRO A 133 -23.73 -0.90 -1.47
N GLY A 134 -24.90 -0.39 -1.02
CA GLY A 134 -25.28 -0.36 0.40
C GLY A 134 -25.42 -1.75 1.02
N VAL A 135 -25.96 -2.71 0.30
CA VAL A 135 -26.11 -4.11 0.77
C VAL A 135 -24.73 -4.76 0.94
N TYR A 136 -23.85 -4.57 -0.03
CA TYR A 136 -22.48 -5.11 0.07
C TYR A 136 -21.71 -4.46 1.23
N LYS A 137 -21.79 -3.14 1.40
CA LYS A 137 -21.18 -2.43 2.53
C LYS A 137 -21.67 -3.00 3.87
N TYR A 138 -22.96 -3.23 4.01
CA TYR A 138 -23.55 -3.82 5.21
C TYR A 138 -23.04 -5.24 5.49
N ILE A 139 -22.97 -6.09 4.47
CA ILE A 139 -22.46 -7.45 4.58
C ILE A 139 -20.97 -7.41 4.98
N PHE A 140 -20.14 -6.64 4.31
CA PHE A 140 -18.71 -6.52 4.60
C PHE A 140 -18.47 -5.99 6.01
N MET A 141 -19.26 -5.02 6.45
CA MET A 141 -19.22 -4.52 7.83
C MET A 141 -19.51 -5.64 8.85
N LYS A 142 -20.51 -6.46 8.59
CA LYS A 142 -20.84 -7.60 9.48
C LYS A 142 -19.71 -8.65 9.51
N LEU A 143 -19.15 -8.99 8.34
CA LEU A 143 -18.03 -9.93 8.25
C LEU A 143 -16.80 -9.38 8.97
N SER A 144 -16.41 -8.14 8.74
CA SER A 144 -15.30 -7.47 9.41
C SER A 144 -15.49 -7.37 10.91
N ARG A 145 -16.71 -7.03 11.36
CA ARG A 145 -17.05 -6.99 12.80
C ARG A 145 -16.85 -8.33 13.46
N TYR A 146 -17.25 -9.41 12.81
CA TYR A 146 -17.03 -10.75 13.35
C TYR A 146 -15.53 -11.06 13.48
N THR A 147 -14.76 -10.86 12.41
CA THR A 147 -13.31 -11.19 12.39
C THR A 147 -12.52 -10.33 13.38
N ILE A 148 -12.79 -9.03 13.44
CA ILE A 148 -12.12 -8.10 14.36
C ILE A 148 -12.43 -8.49 15.82
N ASN A 149 -13.70 -8.75 16.15
CA ASN A 149 -14.08 -9.11 17.52
C ASN A 149 -13.47 -10.44 17.95
N ASN A 150 -13.32 -11.36 17.03
CA ASN A 150 -12.84 -12.73 17.32
C ASN A 150 -11.31 -12.92 17.14
N ALA A 151 -10.58 -11.93 16.71
CA ALA A 151 -9.12 -11.95 16.73
C ALA A 151 -8.59 -11.80 18.16
N ASP A 152 -7.40 -12.29 18.46
CA ASP A 152 -6.70 -12.00 19.73
C ASP A 152 -6.08 -10.60 19.65
N ILE A 153 -5.39 -10.28 18.56
CA ILE A 153 -4.80 -8.96 18.28
C ILE A 153 -5.10 -8.56 16.81
N ILE A 154 -5.26 -7.25 16.59
CA ILE A 154 -5.29 -6.68 15.25
C ILE A 154 -3.94 -6.02 14.95
N ARG A 155 -3.39 -6.28 13.77
CA ARG A 155 -2.31 -5.49 13.20
C ARG A 155 -2.88 -4.45 12.25
N ALA A 156 -2.79 -3.19 12.59
CA ALA A 156 -3.12 -2.07 11.71
C ALA A 156 -1.87 -1.60 10.95
N VAL A 157 -1.97 -1.40 9.63
CA VAL A 157 -0.81 -0.94 8.84
C VAL A 157 -0.65 0.58 8.83
N SER A 158 -1.68 1.32 9.29
CA SER A 158 -1.71 2.78 9.33
C SER A 158 -2.67 3.29 10.41
N SER A 159 -2.57 4.57 10.75
CA SER A 159 -3.53 5.26 11.64
C SER A 159 -4.96 5.18 11.10
N SER A 160 -5.14 5.30 9.80
CA SER A 160 -6.43 5.17 9.14
C SER A 160 -7.05 3.78 9.34
N THR A 161 -6.29 2.71 9.16
CA THR A 161 -6.80 1.35 9.38
C THR A 161 -7.03 1.05 10.85
N GLU A 162 -6.24 1.65 11.77
CA GLU A 162 -6.51 1.60 13.21
C GLU A 162 -7.84 2.29 13.56
N ALA A 163 -8.10 3.48 13.01
CA ALA A 163 -9.35 4.21 13.24
C ALA A 163 -10.56 3.38 12.81
N GLN A 164 -10.52 2.74 11.63
CA GLN A 164 -11.59 1.84 11.17
C GLN A 164 -11.84 0.66 12.13
N VAL A 165 -10.78 0.08 12.70
CA VAL A 165 -10.92 -0.96 13.71
C VAL A 165 -11.56 -0.42 14.98
N ARG A 166 -11.17 0.79 15.43
CA ARG A 166 -11.73 1.46 16.61
C ARG A 166 -13.22 1.81 16.47
N GLU A 167 -13.68 2.12 15.25
CA GLU A 167 -15.12 2.30 14.96
C GLU A 167 -15.91 1.00 15.16
N ILE A 168 -15.30 -0.14 14.91
CA ILE A 168 -15.93 -1.45 15.09
C ILE A 168 -15.85 -1.92 16.56
N ASN A 169 -14.68 -1.75 17.17
CA ASN A 169 -14.41 -2.19 18.54
C ASN A 169 -13.35 -1.29 19.20
N LYS A 170 -13.80 -0.41 20.11
CA LYS A 170 -12.93 0.58 20.78
C LYS A 170 -11.89 -0.07 21.69
N GLU A 171 -12.23 -1.20 22.33
CA GLU A 171 -11.39 -1.90 23.31
C GLU A 171 -10.45 -2.94 22.68
N LYS A 172 -10.48 -3.07 21.35
CA LYS A 172 -9.67 -4.09 20.68
C LYS A 172 -8.17 -3.85 20.86
N SER A 173 -7.43 -4.90 21.19
CA SER A 173 -5.98 -4.86 21.20
C SER A 173 -5.45 -4.66 19.78
N ILE A 174 -4.72 -3.57 19.55
CA ILE A 174 -4.16 -3.19 18.23
C ILE A 174 -2.67 -2.94 18.38
N VAL A 175 -1.89 -3.46 17.45
CA VAL A 175 -0.50 -3.10 17.23
C VAL A 175 -0.37 -2.47 15.86
N ARG A 176 0.16 -1.25 15.80
CA ARG A 176 0.31 -0.51 14.55
C ARG A 176 1.74 -0.53 14.07
N PHE A 177 1.97 -1.06 12.87
CA PHE A 177 3.20 -0.91 12.11
C PHE A 177 2.93 -1.17 10.61
N PRO A 178 3.68 -0.54 9.70
CA PRO A 178 3.42 -0.58 8.27
C PRO A 178 3.63 -1.98 7.66
N ALA A 179 3.07 -2.18 6.47
CA ALA A 179 3.41 -3.33 5.65
C ALA A 179 4.86 -3.20 5.13
N TRP A 180 5.45 -4.34 4.77
CA TRP A 180 6.77 -4.37 4.16
C TRP A 180 6.83 -3.58 2.87
N VAL A 181 7.79 -2.66 2.79
CA VAL A 181 8.15 -1.94 1.58
C VAL A 181 9.65 -2.09 1.37
N ASP A 182 10.06 -2.65 0.24
CA ASP A 182 11.46 -2.73 -0.16
C ASP A 182 11.84 -1.45 -0.91
N PHE A 183 12.54 -0.59 -0.23
CA PHE A 183 13.12 0.65 -0.80
C PHE A 183 14.66 0.63 -0.83
N ASP A 184 15.29 -0.50 -0.52
CA ASP A 184 16.76 -0.63 -0.54
C ASP A 184 17.38 -0.20 -1.88
N ASP A 185 16.69 -0.52 -2.96
CA ASP A 185 17.10 -0.13 -4.31
C ASP A 185 17.09 1.40 -4.55
N PHE A 186 16.46 2.18 -3.69
CA PHE A 186 16.26 3.63 -3.89
C PHE A 186 17.19 4.49 -3.02
N LYS A 187 17.74 3.95 -1.93
CA LYS A 187 18.52 4.71 -0.93
C LYS A 187 19.87 5.25 -1.44
N ASP A 188 20.49 4.53 -2.39
CA ASP A 188 21.85 4.82 -2.87
C ASP A 188 21.86 5.44 -4.29
N ILE A 189 20.76 6.05 -4.70
CA ILE A 189 20.65 6.69 -6.02
C ILE A 189 21.37 8.04 -6.01
N GLN A 190 22.18 8.29 -7.05
CA GLN A 190 22.74 9.62 -7.27
C GLN A 190 21.66 10.60 -7.67
N ILE A 191 21.59 11.72 -6.95
CA ILE A 191 20.61 12.78 -7.18
C ILE A 191 21.13 13.72 -8.27
N ASN A 192 20.30 14.03 -9.26
CA ASN A 192 20.63 14.90 -10.39
C ASN A 192 19.51 15.92 -10.68
N ARG A 193 18.99 16.60 -9.64
CA ARG A 193 17.85 17.52 -9.74
C ARG A 193 18.22 18.94 -10.21
N SER A 194 19.48 19.31 -10.07
CA SER A 194 19.96 20.66 -10.43
C SER A 194 20.15 20.91 -11.93
N ALA A 195 20.05 19.86 -12.76
CA ALA A 195 20.30 19.94 -14.20
C ALA A 195 19.05 20.27 -15.04
N GLN A 196 17.91 20.51 -14.42
CA GLN A 196 16.65 20.69 -15.14
C GLN A 196 16.38 22.19 -15.44
N GLU A 197 16.02 22.49 -16.68
CA GLU A 197 15.62 23.84 -17.08
C GLU A 197 14.25 24.26 -16.51
N LYS A 198 13.36 23.27 -16.29
CA LYS A 198 12.02 23.47 -15.74
C LYS A 198 11.87 22.75 -14.40
N PHE A 199 11.03 23.28 -13.54
CA PHE A 199 10.62 22.61 -12.29
C PHE A 199 9.77 21.37 -12.62
N GLN A 200 10.30 20.18 -12.34
CA GLN A 200 9.67 18.92 -12.70
C GLN A 200 8.82 18.38 -11.55
N ILE A 201 7.54 18.18 -11.83
CA ILE A 201 6.58 17.52 -10.97
C ILE A 201 6.38 16.09 -11.45
N LEU A 202 6.38 15.13 -10.56
CA LEU A 202 6.18 13.72 -10.86
C LEU A 202 4.91 13.19 -10.19
N PHE A 203 4.09 12.47 -10.95
CA PHE A 203 3.07 11.57 -10.45
C PHE A 203 3.42 10.14 -10.84
N ILE A 204 3.49 9.23 -9.85
CA ILE A 204 3.63 7.80 -10.10
C ILE A 204 2.44 7.04 -9.54
N GLY A 205 1.76 6.30 -10.42
CA GLY A 205 0.62 5.46 -10.04
C GLY A 205 -0.35 5.21 -11.18
N SER A 206 -1.34 4.36 -10.94
CA SER A 206 -2.41 4.18 -11.93
C SER A 206 -3.19 5.48 -12.13
N VAL A 207 -3.32 5.91 -13.37
CA VAL A 207 -4.06 7.12 -13.76
C VAL A 207 -5.55 6.84 -13.62
N THR A 208 -6.13 7.22 -12.48
CA THR A 208 -7.51 6.93 -12.10
C THR A 208 -8.12 8.10 -11.33
N ASP A 209 -9.44 8.14 -11.29
CA ASP A 209 -10.21 9.13 -10.53
C ASP A 209 -9.88 9.10 -9.01
N ARG A 210 -9.58 7.93 -8.43
CA ARG A 210 -9.15 7.82 -7.02
C ARG A 210 -7.82 8.50 -6.75
N LYS A 211 -6.87 8.45 -7.68
CA LYS A 211 -5.53 9.04 -7.54
C LYS A 211 -5.44 10.50 -8.01
N LYS A 212 -6.45 11.00 -8.68
CA LYS A 212 -6.70 12.40 -9.05
C LYS A 212 -5.53 13.18 -9.66
N PRO A 213 -4.75 12.66 -10.63
CA PRO A 213 -3.70 13.47 -11.27
C PRO A 213 -4.24 14.72 -11.97
N HIS A 214 -5.55 14.81 -12.26
CA HIS A 214 -6.17 16.01 -12.81
C HIS A 214 -6.04 17.24 -11.90
N LEU A 215 -6.02 17.06 -10.55
CA LEU A 215 -5.84 18.17 -9.62
C LEU A 215 -4.48 18.88 -9.83
N ILE A 216 -3.44 18.13 -10.22
CA ILE A 216 -2.12 18.73 -10.54
C ILE A 216 -2.24 19.60 -11.80
N VAL A 217 -2.95 19.14 -12.81
CA VAL A 217 -3.19 19.91 -14.06
C VAL A 217 -3.97 21.20 -13.76
N GLU A 218 -5.01 21.10 -12.92
CA GLU A 218 -5.80 22.26 -12.50
C GLU A 218 -4.97 23.25 -11.67
N ALA A 219 -4.12 22.76 -10.77
CA ALA A 219 -3.22 23.60 -10.00
C ALA A 219 -2.16 24.31 -10.90
N MET A 220 -1.62 23.59 -11.89
CA MET A 220 -0.68 24.18 -12.86
C MET A 220 -1.30 25.34 -13.65
N ASN A 221 -2.61 25.27 -13.95
CA ASN A 221 -3.29 26.38 -14.63
C ASN A 221 -3.37 27.65 -13.78
N LEU A 222 -3.22 27.55 -12.46
CA LEU A 222 -3.15 28.70 -11.55
C LEU A 222 -1.72 29.24 -11.37
N LEU A 223 -0.72 28.55 -11.90
CA LEU A 223 0.70 28.88 -11.76
C LEU A 223 1.32 29.40 -13.07
N ASN A 224 2.55 29.90 -12.99
CA ASN A 224 3.34 30.21 -14.19
C ASN A 224 3.80 28.90 -14.84
N LYS A 225 3.04 28.45 -15.84
CA LYS A 225 3.23 27.19 -16.54
C LYS A 225 4.51 27.08 -17.37
N ASP A 226 5.13 28.21 -17.77
CA ASP A 226 6.30 28.18 -18.65
C ASP A 226 7.50 27.47 -18.01
N ASN A 227 7.59 27.51 -16.68
CA ASN A 227 8.69 26.96 -15.91
C ASN A 227 8.34 25.61 -15.23
N ILE A 228 7.20 25.00 -15.53
CA ILE A 228 6.78 23.74 -14.90
C ILE A 228 6.60 22.65 -15.95
N GLU A 229 7.07 21.45 -15.65
CA GLU A 229 6.84 20.25 -16.42
C GLU A 229 6.21 19.17 -15.52
N PHE A 230 5.16 18.50 -15.99
CA PHE A 230 4.45 17.45 -15.24
C PHE A 230 4.61 16.08 -15.92
N LEU A 231 5.21 15.13 -15.18
CA LEU A 231 5.51 13.79 -15.64
C LEU A 231 4.52 12.81 -15.02
N ILE A 232 3.75 12.12 -15.86
CA ILE A 232 2.75 11.13 -15.46
C ILE A 232 3.26 9.73 -15.78
N VAL A 233 3.53 8.93 -14.75
CA VAL A 233 4.09 7.58 -14.87
C VAL A 233 3.12 6.57 -14.28
N GLY A 234 2.75 5.56 -15.07
CA GLY A 234 1.92 4.46 -14.63
C GLY A 234 0.83 4.04 -15.62
N PRO A 235 0.16 2.91 -15.35
CA PRO A 235 -0.88 2.40 -16.24
C PRO A 235 -2.14 3.27 -16.20
N THR A 236 -2.86 3.30 -17.32
CA THR A 236 -4.12 4.01 -17.52
C THR A 236 -5.28 3.01 -17.74
N PRO A 237 -5.79 2.38 -16.69
CA PRO A 237 -6.80 1.32 -16.82
C PRO A 237 -8.17 1.84 -17.23
N ASN A 238 -8.45 3.15 -17.08
CA ASN A 238 -9.72 3.80 -17.43
C ASN A 238 -9.48 4.79 -18.56
N LEU A 239 -9.80 4.39 -19.80
CA LEU A 239 -9.62 5.22 -20.99
C LEU A 239 -10.51 6.47 -20.96
N LYS A 240 -11.75 6.39 -20.43
CA LYS A 240 -12.62 7.57 -20.30
C LYS A 240 -12.01 8.65 -19.40
N TYR A 241 -11.41 8.21 -18.28
CA TYR A 241 -10.71 9.15 -17.39
C TYR A 241 -9.47 9.75 -18.07
N LEU A 242 -8.71 8.95 -18.81
CA LEU A 242 -7.57 9.44 -19.60
C LEU A 242 -7.98 10.48 -20.63
N ASP A 243 -9.08 10.22 -21.37
CA ASP A 243 -9.59 11.15 -22.40
C ASP A 243 -10.05 12.47 -21.74
N SER A 244 -10.74 12.40 -20.59
CA SER A 244 -11.10 13.60 -19.82
C SER A 244 -9.87 14.38 -19.34
N LEU A 245 -8.84 13.68 -18.86
CA LEU A 245 -7.59 14.31 -18.42
C LEU A 245 -6.86 14.99 -19.58
N LYS A 246 -6.78 14.36 -20.75
CA LYS A 246 -6.18 14.97 -21.95
C LYS A 246 -6.97 16.19 -22.43
N SER A 247 -8.31 16.10 -22.44
CA SER A 247 -9.16 17.24 -22.78
C SER A 247 -8.95 18.43 -21.84
N LEU A 248 -8.77 18.15 -20.53
CA LEU A 248 -8.46 19.17 -19.52
C LEU A 248 -7.10 19.82 -19.79
N ILE A 249 -6.05 19.03 -20.07
CA ILE A 249 -4.71 19.53 -20.42
C ILE A 249 -4.79 20.47 -21.62
N SER A 250 -5.45 20.06 -22.71
CA SER A 250 -5.58 20.90 -23.92
C SER A 250 -6.41 22.14 -23.66
N SER A 251 -7.48 22.08 -22.85
CA SER A 251 -8.30 23.25 -22.51
C SER A 251 -7.52 24.34 -21.76
N TYR A 252 -6.47 23.96 -21.04
CA TYR A 252 -5.56 24.88 -20.32
C TYR A 252 -4.30 25.21 -21.10
N ALA A 253 -4.16 24.75 -22.36
CA ALA A 253 -2.97 24.89 -23.19
C ALA A 253 -1.68 24.43 -22.44
N LEU A 254 -1.73 23.22 -21.87
CA LEU A 254 -0.66 22.57 -21.12
C LEU A 254 -0.07 21.36 -21.87
N ASP A 255 -0.39 21.18 -23.18
CA ASP A 255 0.02 20.00 -23.96
C ASP A 255 1.56 19.84 -24.01
N ASP A 256 2.30 20.95 -24.05
CA ASP A 256 3.76 20.95 -24.05
C ASP A 256 4.39 20.77 -22.66
N ASN A 257 3.58 20.91 -21.58
CA ASN A 257 4.05 20.84 -20.20
C ASN A 257 3.80 19.46 -19.58
N VAL A 258 2.87 18.66 -20.11
CA VAL A 258 2.45 17.37 -19.51
C VAL A 258 2.92 16.21 -20.36
N LYS A 259 3.71 15.31 -19.76
CA LYS A 259 4.26 14.14 -20.44
C LYS A 259 3.74 12.84 -19.84
N PHE A 260 3.20 11.95 -20.69
CA PHE A 260 2.74 10.62 -20.31
C PHE A 260 3.78 9.56 -20.67
N PHE A 261 4.19 8.75 -19.70
CA PHE A 261 5.19 7.69 -19.90
C PHE A 261 4.58 6.28 -19.87
N GLY A 262 3.31 6.14 -19.46
CA GLY A 262 2.71 4.82 -19.26
C GLY A 262 3.42 4.02 -18.17
N SER A 263 3.28 2.69 -18.23
CA SER A 263 3.99 1.80 -17.33
C SER A 263 5.44 1.66 -17.72
N VAL A 264 6.34 1.89 -16.77
CA VAL A 264 7.80 1.78 -16.96
C VAL A 264 8.38 0.72 -16.02
N ASP A 265 9.61 0.29 -16.28
CA ASP A 265 10.31 -0.62 -15.40
C ASP A 265 10.84 0.07 -14.13
N ARG A 266 11.26 -0.73 -13.15
CA ARG A 266 11.76 -0.23 -11.85
C ARG A 266 13.03 0.64 -12.01
N LYS A 267 13.87 0.37 -13.00
CA LYS A 267 15.07 1.17 -13.27
C LYS A 267 14.70 2.60 -13.70
N ARG A 268 13.70 2.72 -14.58
CA ARG A 268 13.23 4.04 -15.05
C ARG A 268 12.48 4.80 -13.94
N VAL A 269 11.74 4.08 -13.07
CA VAL A 269 11.13 4.69 -11.87
C VAL A 269 12.20 5.34 -10.98
N LYS A 270 13.32 4.65 -10.76
CA LYS A 270 14.45 5.20 -9.98
C LYS A 270 15.01 6.48 -10.58
N SER A 271 15.18 6.49 -11.91
CA SER A 271 15.71 7.68 -12.58
C SER A 271 14.76 8.88 -12.44
N PHE A 272 13.44 8.67 -12.53
CA PHE A 272 12.49 9.75 -12.28
C PHE A 272 12.66 10.36 -10.88
N TYR A 273 12.72 9.55 -9.83
CA TYR A 273 12.90 10.06 -8.45
C TYR A 273 14.23 10.78 -8.26
N SER A 274 15.28 10.46 -9.02
CA SER A 274 16.58 11.13 -8.94
C SER A 274 16.63 12.45 -9.70
N GLU A 275 15.76 12.64 -10.68
CA GLU A 275 15.76 13.76 -11.63
C GLU A 275 14.76 14.85 -11.23
N VAL A 276 13.56 14.49 -10.76
CA VAL A 276 12.47 15.42 -10.51
C VAL A 276 12.64 16.25 -9.23
N ASN A 277 12.01 17.42 -9.22
CA ASN A 277 12.07 18.33 -8.07
C ASN A 277 11.03 17.97 -6.99
N LEU A 278 9.84 17.50 -7.38
CA LEU A 278 8.73 17.25 -6.47
C LEU A 278 7.89 16.05 -6.93
N MET A 279 7.63 15.12 -6.04
CA MET A 279 6.63 14.07 -6.26
C MET A 279 5.32 14.47 -5.62
N ILE A 280 4.22 14.42 -6.37
CA ILE A 280 2.87 14.74 -5.87
C ILE A 280 1.97 13.51 -5.93
N LEU A 281 1.28 13.21 -4.82
CA LEU A 281 0.28 12.16 -4.74
C LEU A 281 -1.07 12.73 -4.23
N PRO A 282 -1.97 13.18 -5.13
CA PRO A 282 -3.23 13.81 -4.77
C PRO A 282 -4.37 12.80 -4.52
N SER A 283 -4.04 11.62 -4.01
CA SER A 283 -5.00 10.53 -3.78
C SER A 283 -6.01 10.87 -2.68
N VAL A 284 -7.26 10.44 -2.85
CA VAL A 284 -8.30 10.61 -1.81
C VAL A 284 -8.16 9.63 -0.64
N SER A 285 -7.47 8.52 -0.84
CA SER A 285 -7.26 7.49 0.18
C SER A 285 -6.15 6.53 -0.27
N GLU A 286 -5.28 6.18 0.66
CA GLU A 286 -4.25 5.15 0.46
C GLU A 286 -4.17 4.24 1.69
N GLY A 287 -3.99 2.94 1.47
CA GLY A 287 -3.68 2.01 2.56
C GLY A 287 -2.21 2.10 2.96
N LEU A 288 -1.33 2.01 1.97
CA LEU A 288 0.10 2.25 2.08
C LEU A 288 0.62 2.75 0.71
N ALA A 289 0.93 4.02 0.63
CA ALA A 289 1.41 4.63 -0.60
C ALA A 289 2.91 4.35 -0.82
N ARG A 290 3.26 3.20 -1.39
CA ARG A 290 4.66 2.77 -1.63
C ARG A 290 5.49 3.84 -2.34
N VAL A 291 4.89 4.57 -3.26
CA VAL A 291 5.56 5.63 -4.03
C VAL A 291 6.09 6.76 -3.14
N ILE A 292 5.46 7.00 -1.97
CA ILE A 292 5.96 7.98 -0.99
C ILE A 292 7.27 7.46 -0.38
N PHE A 293 7.30 6.19 0.07
CA PHE A 293 8.52 5.58 0.62
C PHE A 293 9.67 5.58 -0.40
N GLU A 294 9.38 5.25 -1.65
CA GLU A 294 10.37 5.23 -2.73
C GLU A 294 10.90 6.63 -3.00
N SER A 295 10.03 7.64 -3.05
CA SER A 295 10.40 9.05 -3.22
C SER A 295 11.25 9.55 -2.05
N GLN A 296 10.80 9.34 -0.81
CA GLN A 296 11.52 9.75 0.39
C GLN A 296 12.87 9.03 0.51
N ALA A 297 12.96 7.74 0.17
CA ALA A 297 14.23 7.01 0.17
C ALA A 297 15.27 7.59 -0.81
N THR A 298 14.83 8.31 -1.84
CA THR A 298 15.71 9.06 -2.76
C THR A 298 15.89 10.53 -2.36
N ALA A 299 15.47 10.92 -1.15
CA ALA A 299 15.41 12.31 -0.72
C ALA A 299 14.64 13.23 -1.70
N CYS A 300 13.69 12.69 -2.49
CA CYS A 300 12.81 13.50 -3.34
C CYS A 300 11.71 14.12 -2.49
N PRO A 301 11.55 15.45 -2.49
CA PRO A 301 10.46 16.11 -1.81
C PRO A 301 9.10 15.54 -2.22
N VAL A 302 8.21 15.37 -1.27
CA VAL A 302 6.86 14.85 -1.51
C VAL A 302 5.80 15.86 -1.09
N LEU A 303 4.73 15.96 -1.86
CA LEU A 303 3.53 16.73 -1.56
C LEU A 303 2.32 15.80 -1.67
N VAL A 304 1.59 15.65 -0.59
CA VAL A 304 0.46 14.71 -0.50
C VAL A 304 -0.79 15.42 0.02
N THR A 305 -1.95 14.79 -0.13
CA THR A 305 -3.18 15.28 0.50
C THR A 305 -3.17 15.00 2.00
N ASP A 306 -4.02 15.69 2.76
CA ASP A 306 -4.38 15.38 4.15
C ASP A 306 -5.27 14.13 4.29
N ALA A 307 -5.43 13.37 3.20
CA ALA A 307 -6.25 12.15 3.17
C ALA A 307 -5.74 11.07 4.14
N PRO A 308 -6.65 10.21 4.64
CA PRO A 308 -6.29 9.12 5.54
C PRO A 308 -5.17 8.23 5.00
N GLY A 309 -4.19 7.90 5.85
CA GLY A 309 -3.03 7.07 5.52
C GLY A 309 -1.79 7.84 5.04
N MET A 310 -1.88 9.14 4.79
CA MET A 310 -0.73 9.97 4.39
C MET A 310 0.08 10.46 5.59
N GLY A 311 -0.59 10.93 6.65
CA GLY A 311 0.05 11.52 7.83
C GLY A 311 0.92 10.57 8.67
N ASP A 312 0.88 9.27 8.43
CA ASP A 312 1.80 8.32 9.07
C ASP A 312 3.22 8.37 8.48
N ILE A 313 3.35 8.87 7.25
CA ILE A 313 4.59 8.84 6.47
C ILE A 313 5.09 10.24 6.20
N VAL A 314 4.17 11.19 5.95
CA VAL A 314 4.49 12.58 5.63
C VAL A 314 4.07 13.47 6.80
N ILE A 315 5.05 14.11 7.42
CA ILE A 315 4.90 15.10 8.50
C ILE A 315 5.16 16.47 7.88
N GLU A 316 4.15 17.35 7.92
CA GLU A 316 4.22 18.71 7.32
C GLU A 316 5.48 19.46 7.74
N GLY A 317 6.23 19.98 6.78
CA GLY A 317 7.45 20.74 6.98
C GLY A 317 8.64 19.98 7.56
N GLN A 318 8.51 18.66 7.80
CA GLN A 318 9.59 17.83 8.34
C GLN A 318 10.03 16.72 7.38
N THR A 319 9.07 15.95 6.84
CA THR A 319 9.35 14.86 5.91
C THR A 319 8.61 15.01 4.58
N GLY A 320 7.96 16.13 4.35
CA GLY A 320 7.24 16.49 3.13
C GLY A 320 6.21 17.57 3.39
N TYR A 321 5.33 17.76 2.43
CA TYR A 321 4.30 18.78 2.43
C TYR A 321 2.91 18.16 2.33
N ILE A 322 1.93 18.80 2.94
CA ILE A 322 0.53 18.38 2.94
C ILE A 322 -0.35 19.50 2.40
N PHE A 323 -1.26 19.19 1.50
CA PHE A 323 -2.28 20.12 1.02
C PHE A 323 -3.69 19.60 1.33
N GLU A 324 -4.66 20.51 1.41
CA GLU A 324 -6.06 20.19 1.70
C GLU A 324 -6.68 19.37 0.56
N SER A 325 -7.28 18.23 0.89
CA SER A 325 -7.91 17.31 -0.08
C SER A 325 -8.96 18.04 -0.94
N ASN A 326 -8.86 17.84 -2.25
CA ASN A 326 -9.73 18.45 -3.27
C ASN A 326 -9.63 19.99 -3.38
N SER A 327 -8.68 20.65 -2.73
CA SER A 327 -8.43 22.07 -2.92
C SER A 327 -7.32 22.32 -3.95
N ILE A 328 -7.70 22.85 -5.08
CA ILE A 328 -6.79 23.22 -6.18
C ILE A 328 -5.89 24.38 -5.74
N GLU A 329 -6.46 25.34 -5.01
CA GLU A 329 -5.77 26.52 -4.50
C GLU A 329 -4.70 26.13 -3.47
N SER A 330 -5.03 25.21 -2.54
CA SER A 330 -4.08 24.69 -1.56
C SER A 330 -2.94 23.94 -2.26
N LEU A 331 -3.26 23.10 -3.27
CA LEU A 331 -2.25 22.40 -4.06
C LEU A 331 -1.35 23.38 -4.83
N ALA A 332 -1.91 24.38 -5.52
CA ALA A 332 -1.16 25.37 -6.26
C ALA A 332 -0.26 26.20 -5.33
N SER A 333 -0.77 26.62 -4.16
CA SER A 333 0.01 27.36 -3.16
C SER A 333 1.20 26.54 -2.68
N LYS A 334 1.01 25.25 -2.38
CA LYS A 334 2.10 24.37 -1.94
C LYS A 334 3.13 24.09 -3.04
N ILE A 335 2.70 23.92 -4.29
CA ILE A 335 3.64 23.79 -5.42
C ILE A 335 4.50 25.06 -5.55
N LYS A 336 3.88 26.23 -5.45
CA LYS A 336 4.59 27.52 -5.50
C LYS A 336 5.56 27.65 -4.33
N GLU A 337 5.15 27.34 -3.09
CA GLU A 337 5.99 27.35 -1.89
C GLU A 337 7.26 26.50 -2.10
N VAL A 338 7.09 25.25 -2.57
CA VAL A 338 8.20 24.33 -2.84
C VAL A 338 9.11 24.84 -3.97
N GLN A 339 8.54 25.44 -5.01
CA GLN A 339 9.30 25.97 -6.14
C GLN A 339 10.14 27.19 -5.75
N GLU A 340 9.57 28.12 -4.98
CA GLU A 340 10.23 29.35 -4.54
C GLU A 340 11.29 29.09 -3.45
N ASN A 341 11.11 28.02 -2.63
CA ASN A 341 12.00 27.67 -1.52
C ASN A 341 12.62 26.27 -1.71
N TYR A 342 13.13 26.00 -2.91
CA TYR A 342 13.56 24.64 -3.26
C TYR A 342 14.72 24.10 -2.41
N GLU A 343 15.61 24.94 -1.92
CA GLU A 343 16.69 24.53 -1.01
C GLU A 343 16.14 23.97 0.29
N GLU A 344 15.11 24.60 0.87
CA GLU A 344 14.41 24.09 2.05
C GLU A 344 13.69 22.78 1.73
N ALA A 345 13.01 22.69 0.58
CA ALA A 345 12.35 21.47 0.16
C ALA A 345 13.33 20.32 -0.04
N ALA A 346 14.52 20.57 -0.57
CA ALA A 346 15.56 19.55 -0.69
C ALA A 346 16.07 19.09 0.69
N HIS A 347 16.17 19.99 1.67
CA HIS A 347 16.52 19.65 3.05
C HIS A 347 15.42 18.79 3.71
N ILE A 348 14.14 19.15 3.55
CA ILE A 348 12.99 18.35 4.00
C ILE A 348 13.01 16.95 3.34
N GLY A 349 13.35 16.87 2.05
CA GLY A 349 13.54 15.60 1.35
C GLY A 349 14.66 14.75 1.98
N SER A 350 15.77 15.35 2.39
CA SER A 350 16.85 14.67 3.12
C SER A 350 16.39 14.15 4.48
N ASN A 351 15.69 14.98 5.25
CA ASN A 351 15.10 14.57 6.53
C ASN A 351 14.12 13.41 6.36
N ALA A 352 13.32 13.43 5.29
CA ALA A 352 12.39 12.36 4.95
C ALA A 352 13.13 11.04 4.68
N LYS A 353 14.27 11.09 3.98
CA LYS A 353 15.11 9.91 3.75
C LYS A 353 15.60 9.31 5.07
N ASP A 354 16.14 10.13 5.95
CA ASP A 354 16.64 9.67 7.26
C ASP A 354 15.51 9.09 8.12
N PHE A 355 14.35 9.72 8.09
CA PHE A 355 13.14 9.24 8.76
C PHE A 355 12.71 7.85 8.26
N ILE A 356 12.63 7.65 6.95
CA ILE A 356 12.24 6.36 6.35
C ILE A 356 13.27 5.28 6.66
N LEU A 357 14.56 5.55 6.49
CA LEU A 357 15.61 4.59 6.75
C LEU A 357 15.66 4.17 8.23
N SER A 358 15.40 5.08 9.14
CA SER A 358 15.39 4.82 10.58
C SER A 358 14.15 4.07 11.05
N ASN A 359 12.95 4.41 10.53
CA ASN A 359 11.68 3.92 11.08
C ASN A 359 11.10 2.71 10.33
N TYR A 360 11.44 2.53 9.04
CA TYR A 360 10.84 1.51 8.17
C TYR A 360 11.86 0.48 7.66
N SER A 361 12.96 0.30 8.40
CA SER A 361 14.01 -0.67 8.07
C SER A 361 13.53 -2.13 8.19
N ALA A 362 14.28 -3.06 7.58
CA ALA A 362 14.05 -4.49 7.73
C ALA A 362 14.12 -4.94 9.20
N GLU A 363 15.02 -4.33 9.99
CA GLU A 363 15.15 -4.64 11.42
C GLU A 363 13.89 -4.23 12.19
N ASN A 364 13.32 -3.03 11.93
CA ASN A 364 12.09 -2.58 12.56
C ASN A 364 10.90 -3.44 12.15
N PHE A 365 10.85 -3.88 10.89
CA PHE A 365 9.83 -4.82 10.42
C PHE A 365 9.90 -6.16 11.17
N LYS A 366 11.08 -6.75 11.29
CA LYS A 366 11.31 -8.00 12.05
C LYS A 366 10.97 -7.83 13.54
N PHE A 367 11.46 -6.75 14.16
CA PHE A 367 11.18 -6.44 15.55
C PHE A 367 9.69 -6.32 15.84
N SER A 368 8.95 -5.63 14.97
CA SER A 368 7.50 -5.43 15.11
C SER A 368 6.73 -6.74 15.01
N PHE A 369 7.10 -7.62 14.07
CA PHE A 369 6.50 -8.95 13.99
C PHE A 369 6.87 -9.84 15.16
N LYS A 370 8.12 -9.84 15.61
CA LYS A 370 8.52 -10.56 16.81
C LYS A 370 7.70 -10.12 18.01
N LYS A 371 7.58 -8.80 18.23
CA LYS A 371 6.81 -8.23 19.33
C LYS A 371 5.34 -8.68 19.31
N ILE A 372 4.65 -8.62 18.15
CA ILE A 372 3.25 -9.03 18.08
C ILE A 372 3.11 -10.55 18.30
N PHE A 373 4.02 -11.38 17.81
CA PHE A 373 3.99 -12.82 18.04
C PHE A 373 4.25 -13.18 19.51
N ASP A 374 5.11 -12.45 20.20
CA ASP A 374 5.40 -12.68 21.63
C ASP A 374 4.25 -12.23 22.54
N THR A 375 3.37 -11.33 22.07
CA THR A 375 2.25 -10.77 22.83
C THR A 375 1.01 -11.70 22.85
N VAL A 376 0.85 -12.61 21.87
CA VAL A 376 -0.33 -13.50 21.75
C VAL A 376 -0.12 -14.90 22.34
#